data_1776e10b9d511ca362dc5eeb71301602
#
_entry.id   1776e10b9d511ca362dc5eeb71301602
#
_cell.length_a   1.000
_cell.length_b   1.000
_cell.length_c   1.000
_cell.angle_alpha   90.00
_cell.angle_beta   90.00
_cell.angle_gamma   90.00
#
_symmetry.space_group_name_H-M   'P 1'
#
loop_
_entity.id
_entity.type
_entity.pdbx_description
1 polymer ?
#
loop_
_entity_poly.entity_id
_entity_poly.type
_entity_poly.pdbx_seq_one_letter_code
_entity_poly.pdbx_strand_id
1 'polypeptide(L)'
;ACLRYLCQRFTMPDEKGRTLLSDIGCEEIGHCEMISSMMYQLMEGASIEEIKNAGLEDYYTTHNKGIFPSGANGMPFTAAYIASSGNAIVDLTEDLAAEEKARKTYENLMDLTNDPDLLAPLSFLRQREVVHYNRFKELLEYYKSKGM
;
A
#
# COMPACT_ATOMS: atom_id res chain seq x y z
N ALA A 1 -0.98 -1.12 3.82
CA ALA A 1 -1.55 -2.42 3.42
C ALA A 1 -0.76 -3.59 4.02
N CYS A 2 0.52 -3.81 3.70
CA CYS A 2 1.26 -5.01 4.11
C CYS A 2 1.17 -5.33 5.62
N LEU A 3 1.50 -4.39 6.51
CA LEU A 3 1.45 -4.63 7.95
C LEU A 3 0.02 -4.85 8.45
N ARG A 4 -0.99 -4.20 7.86
CA ARG A 4 -2.40 -4.40 8.17
C ARG A 4 -2.79 -5.87 7.96
N TYR A 5 -2.63 -6.39 6.75
CA TYR A 5 -3.05 -7.74 6.40
C TYR A 5 -2.24 -8.81 7.16
N LEU A 6 -0.94 -8.61 7.31
CA LEU A 6 -0.08 -9.51 8.07
C LEU A 6 -0.39 -9.53 9.57
N CYS A 7 -0.97 -8.47 10.14
CA CYS A 7 -1.46 -8.47 11.52
C CYS A 7 -2.85 -9.09 11.63
N GLN A 8 -3.78 -8.70 10.76
CA GLN A 8 -5.16 -9.20 10.77
C GLN A 8 -5.25 -10.72 10.56
N ARG A 9 -4.31 -11.33 9.81
CA ARG A 9 -4.30 -12.79 9.58
C ARG A 9 -4.35 -13.63 10.85
N PHE A 10 -3.80 -13.12 11.97
CA PHE A 10 -3.75 -13.87 13.22
C PHE A 10 -5.11 -13.98 13.91
N THR A 11 -6.07 -13.15 13.54
CA THR A 11 -7.43 -13.17 14.07
C THR A 11 -8.45 -13.74 13.09
N MET A 12 -8.01 -14.19 11.90
CA MET A 12 -8.90 -14.89 10.97
C MET A 12 -9.34 -16.23 11.52
N PRO A 13 -10.64 -16.58 11.37
CA PRO A 13 -11.23 -17.75 12.03
C PRO A 13 -10.73 -19.09 11.49
N ASP A 14 -10.28 -19.12 10.24
CA ASP A 14 -9.85 -20.35 9.57
C ASP A 14 -8.57 -20.19 8.74
N GLU A 15 -8.08 -21.30 8.24
CA GLU A 15 -6.88 -21.37 7.40
C GLU A 15 -7.05 -20.62 6.09
N LYS A 16 -8.26 -20.63 5.51
CA LYS A 16 -8.54 -19.92 4.25
C LYS A 16 -8.27 -18.42 4.40
N GLY A 17 -8.78 -17.82 5.47
CA GLY A 17 -8.54 -16.40 5.76
C GLY A 17 -7.08 -16.11 6.08
N ARG A 18 -6.46 -16.93 6.94
CA ARG A 18 -5.03 -16.76 7.28
C ARG A 18 -4.11 -16.83 6.07
N THR A 19 -4.34 -17.80 5.18
CA THR A 19 -3.56 -17.97 3.97
C THR A 19 -3.76 -16.81 3.01
N LEU A 20 -5.02 -16.39 2.79
CA LEU A 20 -5.32 -15.26 1.90
C LEU A 20 -4.63 -13.97 2.35
N LEU A 21 -4.79 -13.61 3.63
CA LEU A 21 -4.19 -12.39 4.17
C LEU A 21 -2.66 -12.45 4.21
N SER A 22 -2.09 -13.63 4.39
CA SER A 22 -0.64 -13.83 4.31
C SER A 22 -0.13 -13.61 2.89
N ASP A 23 -0.81 -14.19 1.90
CA ASP A 23 -0.44 -14.09 0.50
C ASP A 23 -0.50 -12.62 0.01
N ILE A 24 -1.65 -11.98 0.20
CA ILE A 24 -1.81 -10.56 -0.18
C ILE A 24 -0.84 -9.66 0.62
N GLY A 25 -0.71 -9.86 1.92
CA GLY A 25 0.20 -9.06 2.74
C GLY A 25 1.67 -9.17 2.31
N CYS A 26 2.12 -10.34 1.86
CA CYS A 26 3.45 -10.52 1.29
C CYS A 26 3.58 -9.84 -0.08
N GLU A 27 2.55 -9.89 -0.93
CA GLU A 27 2.53 -9.17 -2.20
C GLU A 27 2.64 -7.66 -1.98
N GLU A 28 1.95 -7.11 -0.97
CA GLU A 28 2.02 -5.70 -0.60
C GLU A 28 3.42 -5.23 -0.14
N ILE A 29 4.24 -6.14 0.41
CA ILE A 29 5.66 -5.84 0.65
C ILE A 29 6.38 -5.61 -0.67
N GLY A 30 6.10 -6.43 -1.68
CA GLY A 30 6.63 -6.23 -3.03
C GLY A 30 6.17 -4.93 -3.68
N HIS A 31 4.92 -4.52 -3.48
CA HIS A 31 4.41 -3.22 -3.94
C HIS A 31 5.16 -2.05 -3.27
N CYS A 32 5.42 -2.16 -1.98
CA CYS A 32 6.21 -1.17 -1.24
C CYS A 32 7.63 -1.05 -1.81
N GLU A 33 8.25 -2.17 -2.13
CA GLU A 33 9.59 -2.23 -2.74
C GLU A 33 9.59 -1.61 -4.14
N MET A 34 8.60 -1.91 -4.98
CA MET A 34 8.48 -1.33 -6.31
C MET A 34 8.38 0.21 -6.25
N ILE A 35 7.55 0.76 -5.35
CA ILE A 35 7.42 2.22 -5.17
C ILE A 35 8.74 2.82 -4.67
N SER A 36 9.40 2.17 -3.71
CA SER A 36 10.68 2.63 -3.17
C SER A 36 11.76 2.65 -4.25
N SER A 37 11.80 1.64 -5.11
CA SER A 37 12.73 1.58 -6.24
C SER A 37 12.47 2.67 -7.27
N MET A 38 11.19 2.94 -7.61
CA MET A 38 10.84 4.05 -8.50
C MET A 38 11.26 5.40 -7.91
N MET A 39 11.01 5.62 -6.62
CA MET A 39 11.45 6.85 -5.94
C MET A 39 12.96 7.00 -5.96
N TYR A 40 13.70 5.92 -5.70
CA TYR A 40 15.16 5.94 -5.77
C TYR A 40 15.66 6.32 -7.17
N GLN A 41 15.12 5.69 -8.22
CA GLN A 41 15.49 5.95 -9.61
C GLN A 41 15.19 7.39 -10.04
N LEU A 42 14.03 7.93 -9.65
CA LEU A 42 13.66 9.32 -9.93
C LEU A 42 14.59 10.35 -9.29
N MET A 43 15.17 10.00 -8.14
CA MET A 43 16.04 10.89 -7.37
C MET A 43 17.53 10.62 -7.60
N GLU A 44 17.87 9.62 -8.38
CA GLU A 44 19.26 9.22 -8.62
C GLU A 44 20.05 10.36 -9.27
N GLY A 45 21.16 10.71 -8.67
CA GLY A 45 22.02 11.80 -9.15
C GLY A 45 21.56 13.22 -8.78
N ALA A 46 20.39 13.38 -8.16
CA ALA A 46 19.94 14.70 -7.71
C ALA A 46 20.83 15.24 -6.59
N SER A 47 21.27 16.48 -6.73
CA SER A 47 22.01 17.20 -5.69
C SER A 47 21.07 17.64 -4.54
N ILE A 48 21.62 17.87 -3.37
CA ILE A 48 20.86 18.42 -2.23
C ILE A 48 20.22 19.76 -2.59
N GLU A 49 20.88 20.56 -3.39
CA GLU A 49 20.36 21.86 -3.86
C GLU A 49 19.12 21.70 -4.77
N GLU A 50 19.15 20.76 -5.70
CA GLU A 50 17.99 20.43 -6.55
C GLU A 50 16.81 19.93 -5.72
N ILE A 51 17.05 19.06 -4.75
CA ILE A 51 16.02 18.55 -3.84
C ILE A 51 15.37 19.70 -3.06
N LYS A 52 16.17 20.62 -2.49
CA LYS A 52 15.68 21.78 -1.77
C LYS A 52 14.89 22.75 -2.67
N ASN A 53 15.41 23.03 -3.84
CA ASN A 53 14.76 23.91 -4.80
C ASN A 53 13.41 23.34 -5.29
N ALA A 54 13.27 22.01 -5.32
CA ALA A 54 12.01 21.33 -5.62
C ALA A 54 11.04 21.28 -4.41
N GLY A 55 11.43 21.75 -3.24
CA GLY A 55 10.62 21.69 -2.02
C GLY A 55 10.45 20.29 -1.45
N LEU A 56 11.38 19.39 -1.74
CA LEU A 56 11.31 17.98 -1.37
C LEU A 56 12.18 17.61 -0.16
N GLU A 57 12.82 18.58 0.49
CA GLU A 57 13.76 18.32 1.59
C GLU A 57 13.12 17.62 2.79
N ASP A 58 11.83 17.85 3.04
CA ASP A 58 11.10 17.23 4.15
C ASP A 58 10.89 15.72 3.97
N TYR A 59 11.05 15.20 2.76
CA TYR A 59 11.00 13.76 2.47
C TYR A 59 12.35 13.05 2.69
N TYR A 60 13.43 13.83 2.91
CA TYR A 60 14.75 13.32 3.22
C TYR A 60 15.05 13.50 4.69
N THR A 61 15.33 12.40 5.36
CA THR A 61 15.70 12.39 6.78
C THR A 61 17.19 12.13 6.97
N THR A 62 17.60 12.18 8.20
CA THR A 62 18.95 11.75 8.62
C THR A 62 20.03 12.43 7.78
N HIS A 63 20.24 13.72 8.05
CA HIS A 63 21.29 14.53 7.43
C HIS A 63 21.17 14.62 5.89
N ASN A 64 19.96 14.64 5.37
CA ASN A 64 19.66 14.70 3.93
C ASN A 64 20.23 13.51 3.13
N LYS A 65 20.30 12.32 3.73
CA LYS A 65 20.89 11.13 3.13
C LYS A 65 19.91 10.00 2.87
N GLY A 66 18.76 9.99 3.56
CA GLY A 66 17.77 8.93 3.46
C GLY A 66 16.39 9.45 3.11
N ILE A 67 15.61 8.63 2.42
CA ILE A 67 14.17 8.87 2.20
C ILE A 67 13.42 8.24 3.36
N PHE A 68 12.46 8.96 3.91
CA PHE A 68 11.63 8.49 5.00
C PHE A 68 10.16 8.39 4.56
N PRO A 69 9.47 7.25 4.78
CA PRO A 69 8.07 7.12 4.42
C PRO A 69 7.20 8.10 5.22
N SER A 70 6.57 9.04 4.53
CA SER A 70 5.61 9.96 5.13
C SER A 70 4.46 10.23 4.16
N GLY A 71 3.31 10.61 4.71
CA GLY A 71 2.22 11.10 3.87
C GLY A 71 2.57 12.44 3.23
N ALA A 72 1.93 12.78 2.11
CA ALA A 72 2.15 14.06 1.40
C ALA A 72 1.85 15.30 2.28
N ASN A 73 1.10 15.14 3.36
CA ASN A 73 0.83 16.16 4.37
C ASN A 73 1.86 16.22 5.51
N GLY A 74 2.99 15.53 5.38
CA GLY A 74 4.04 15.47 6.40
C GLY A 74 3.78 14.49 7.55
N MET A 75 2.70 13.72 7.51
CA MET A 75 2.40 12.72 8.55
C MET A 75 3.26 11.47 8.37
N PRO A 76 4.08 11.09 9.34
CA PRO A 76 4.87 9.87 9.29
C PRO A 76 3.97 8.63 9.39
N PHE A 77 4.48 7.48 8.97
CA PHE A 77 3.82 6.20 9.25
C PHE A 77 3.64 6.00 10.76
N THR A 78 2.46 5.55 11.16
CA THR A 78 2.18 5.19 12.55
C THR A 78 1.53 3.81 12.62
N ALA A 79 1.67 3.12 13.76
CA ALA A 79 1.00 1.84 14.02
C ALA A 79 -0.53 1.92 13.98
N ALA A 80 -1.10 3.12 14.07
CA ALA A 80 -2.55 3.34 13.94
C ALA A 80 -3.10 2.90 12.56
N TYR A 81 -2.27 2.87 11.52
CA TYR A 81 -2.66 2.40 10.19
C TYR A 81 -2.78 0.88 10.07
N ILE A 82 -2.35 0.11 11.06
CA ILE A 82 -2.46 -1.36 11.05
C ILE A 82 -3.93 -1.79 11.14
N ALA A 83 -4.75 -1.10 11.92
CA ALA A 83 -6.22 -1.23 11.95
C ALA A 83 -6.71 -2.69 12.02
N SER A 84 -6.24 -3.46 13.02
CA SER A 84 -6.70 -4.83 13.27
C SER A 84 -7.70 -4.82 14.43
N SER A 85 -8.98 -5.07 14.14
CA SER A 85 -10.06 -5.07 15.15
C SER A 85 -10.22 -6.42 15.85
N GLY A 86 -9.74 -7.49 15.23
CA GLY A 86 -9.97 -8.87 15.67
C GLY A 86 -11.33 -9.45 15.22
N ASN A 87 -12.10 -8.70 14.44
CA ASN A 87 -13.34 -9.17 13.82
C ASN A 87 -13.15 -9.30 12.31
N ALA A 88 -13.21 -10.50 11.78
CA ALA A 88 -12.93 -10.79 10.38
C ALA A 88 -13.86 -10.04 9.40
N ILE A 89 -15.13 -9.84 9.76
CA ILE A 89 -16.09 -9.11 8.89
C ILE A 89 -15.75 -7.62 8.85
N VAL A 90 -15.42 -7.03 10.01
CA VAL A 90 -15.02 -5.62 10.11
C VAL A 90 -13.72 -5.39 9.35
N ASP A 91 -12.71 -6.19 9.64
CA ASP A 91 -11.38 -6.08 9.05
C ASP A 91 -11.43 -6.21 7.52
N LEU A 92 -12.11 -7.24 6.99
CA LEU A 92 -12.27 -7.42 5.54
C LEU A 92 -13.09 -6.30 4.88
N THR A 93 -14.05 -5.71 5.58
CA THR A 93 -14.81 -4.55 5.05
C THR A 93 -13.92 -3.33 4.91
N GLU A 94 -13.04 -3.08 5.87
CA GLU A 94 -12.04 -2.02 5.78
C GLU A 94 -10.98 -2.31 4.71
N ASP A 95 -10.59 -3.57 4.54
CA ASP A 95 -9.63 -3.99 3.52
C ASP A 95 -10.15 -3.71 2.12
N LEU A 96 -11.42 -3.99 1.83
CA LEU A 96 -12.05 -3.61 0.55
C LEU A 96 -11.95 -2.10 0.29
N ALA A 97 -12.20 -1.29 1.30
CA ALA A 97 -12.08 0.16 1.18
C ALA A 97 -10.63 0.61 1.02
N ALA A 98 -9.67 -0.10 1.65
CA ALA A 98 -8.25 0.18 1.52
C ALA A 98 -7.75 -0.09 0.09
N GLU A 99 -8.14 -1.23 -0.52
CA GLU A 99 -7.80 -1.58 -1.90
C GLU A 99 -8.36 -0.56 -2.91
N GLU A 100 -9.62 -0.14 -2.72
CA GLU A 100 -10.21 0.90 -3.59
C GLU A 100 -9.49 2.25 -3.47
N LYS A 101 -9.07 2.63 -2.26
CA LYS A 101 -8.29 3.85 -2.06
C LYS A 101 -6.91 3.75 -2.70
N ALA A 102 -6.22 2.61 -2.56
CA ALA A 102 -4.92 2.37 -3.18
C ALA A 102 -5.03 2.41 -4.70
N ARG A 103 -6.02 1.71 -5.27
CA ARG A 103 -6.32 1.75 -6.71
C ARG A 103 -6.51 3.19 -7.21
N LYS A 104 -7.32 3.97 -6.49
CA LYS A 104 -7.55 5.38 -6.87
C LYS A 104 -6.30 6.25 -6.72
N THR A 105 -5.47 5.96 -5.74
CA THR A 105 -4.18 6.65 -5.57
C THR A 105 -3.26 6.41 -6.78
N TYR A 106 -3.16 5.17 -7.25
CA TYR A 106 -2.38 4.87 -8.46
C TYR A 106 -2.94 5.56 -9.70
N GLU A 107 -4.27 5.59 -9.88
CA GLU A 107 -4.91 6.34 -10.96
C GLU A 107 -4.54 7.83 -10.91
N ASN A 108 -4.62 8.45 -9.74
CA ASN A 108 -4.25 9.86 -9.56
C ASN A 108 -2.76 10.12 -9.85
N LEU A 109 -1.87 9.19 -9.48
CA LEU A 109 -0.44 9.29 -9.79
C LEU A 109 -0.17 9.17 -11.30
N MET A 110 -0.89 8.27 -11.98
CA MET A 110 -0.79 8.12 -13.44
C MET A 110 -1.25 9.39 -14.18
N ASP A 111 -2.21 10.12 -13.65
CA ASP A 111 -2.68 11.40 -14.21
C ASP A 111 -1.64 12.54 -14.10
N LEU A 112 -0.62 12.37 -13.26
CA LEU A 112 0.43 13.37 -13.01
C LEU A 112 1.66 13.22 -13.93
N THR A 113 1.74 12.18 -14.74
CA THR A 113 2.93 11.88 -15.54
C THR A 113 2.56 11.35 -16.93
N ASN A 114 3.42 11.61 -17.90
CA ASN A 114 3.38 10.97 -19.22
C ASN A 114 4.59 10.04 -19.43
N ASP A 115 5.40 9.81 -18.42
CA ASP A 115 6.58 8.98 -18.49
C ASP A 115 6.18 7.49 -18.54
N PRO A 116 6.49 6.76 -19.61
CA PRO A 116 6.13 5.35 -19.76
C PRO A 116 6.81 4.45 -18.71
N ASP A 117 7.99 4.83 -18.23
CA ASP A 117 8.72 4.07 -17.22
C ASP A 117 8.08 4.17 -15.83
N LEU A 118 7.25 5.20 -15.60
CA LEU A 118 6.41 5.34 -14.41
C LEU A 118 5.00 4.76 -14.63
N LEU A 119 4.42 5.00 -15.80
CA LEU A 119 3.05 4.55 -16.10
C LEU A 119 2.93 3.02 -16.10
N ALA A 120 3.93 2.30 -16.60
CA ALA A 120 3.88 0.84 -16.67
C ALA A 120 3.82 0.18 -15.26
N PRO A 121 4.74 0.46 -14.31
CA PRO A 121 4.66 -0.11 -12.97
C PRO A 121 3.44 0.39 -12.17
N LEU A 122 3.04 1.65 -12.31
CA LEU A 122 1.82 2.17 -11.66
C LEU A 122 0.56 1.47 -12.17
N SER A 123 0.47 1.20 -13.48
CA SER A 123 -0.63 0.45 -14.07
C SER A 123 -0.67 -1.00 -13.57
N PHE A 124 0.48 -1.65 -13.41
CA PHE A 124 0.58 -2.97 -12.81
C PHE A 124 0.06 -2.96 -11.37
N LEU A 125 0.56 -2.06 -10.52
CA LEU A 125 0.12 -1.92 -9.13
C LEU A 125 -1.40 -1.69 -9.05
N ARG A 126 -1.91 -0.74 -9.84
CA ARG A 126 -3.36 -0.48 -9.92
C ARG A 126 -4.18 -1.73 -10.23
N GLN A 127 -3.69 -2.59 -11.14
CA GLN A 127 -4.40 -3.83 -11.49
C GLN A 127 -4.35 -4.85 -10.36
N ARG A 128 -3.26 -4.89 -9.59
CA ARG A 128 -3.16 -5.78 -8.42
C ARG A 128 -4.18 -5.43 -7.34
N GLU A 129 -4.43 -4.13 -7.11
CA GLU A 129 -5.47 -3.71 -6.15
C GLU A 129 -6.88 -4.22 -6.54
N VAL A 130 -7.19 -4.31 -7.84
CA VAL A 130 -8.45 -4.91 -8.31
C VAL A 130 -8.52 -6.41 -7.97
N VAL A 131 -7.40 -7.12 -8.12
CA VAL A 131 -7.33 -8.55 -7.79
C VAL A 131 -7.46 -8.76 -6.27
N HIS A 132 -6.77 -7.97 -5.46
CA HIS A 132 -6.85 -8.02 -3.99
C HIS A 132 -8.27 -7.73 -3.51
N TYR A 133 -8.89 -6.68 -4.03
CA TYR A 133 -10.28 -6.34 -3.73
C TYR A 133 -11.23 -7.54 -3.98
N ASN A 134 -11.14 -8.16 -5.14
CA ASN A 134 -12.01 -9.29 -5.46
C ASN A 134 -11.77 -10.49 -4.54
N ARG A 135 -10.51 -10.79 -4.22
CA ARG A 135 -10.14 -11.88 -3.29
C ARG A 135 -10.66 -11.62 -1.87
N PHE A 136 -10.53 -10.39 -1.36
CA PHE A 136 -11.12 -10.00 -0.06
C PHE A 136 -12.64 -10.05 -0.08
N LYS A 137 -13.27 -9.61 -1.18
CA LYS A 137 -14.73 -9.68 -1.34
C LYS A 137 -15.23 -11.12 -1.28
N GLU A 138 -14.60 -12.03 -2.00
CA GLU A 138 -14.95 -13.45 -1.98
C GLU A 138 -14.81 -14.05 -0.56
N LEU A 139 -13.77 -13.69 0.17
CA LEU A 139 -13.57 -14.14 1.54
C LEU A 139 -14.61 -13.55 2.50
N LEU A 140 -14.95 -12.27 2.36
CA LEU A 140 -16.00 -11.61 3.13
C LEU A 140 -17.36 -12.27 2.91
N GLU A 141 -17.73 -12.53 1.66
CA GLU A 141 -18.97 -13.21 1.29
C GLU A 141 -19.00 -14.64 1.84
N TYR A 142 -17.87 -15.34 1.77
CA TYR A 142 -17.73 -16.67 2.37
C TYR A 142 -18.01 -16.65 3.87
N TYR A 143 -17.45 -15.72 4.64
CA TYR A 143 -17.69 -15.65 6.07
C TYR A 143 -19.12 -15.25 6.40
N LYS A 144 -19.70 -14.29 5.68
CA LYS A 144 -21.12 -13.92 5.83
C LYS A 144 -22.05 -15.11 5.56
N SER A 145 -21.75 -15.95 4.57
CA SER A 145 -22.52 -17.16 4.28
C SER A 145 -22.45 -18.21 5.38
N LYS A 146 -21.43 -18.16 6.23
CA LYS A 146 -21.26 -19.02 7.41
C LYS A 146 -21.97 -18.50 8.66
N GLY A 147 -22.64 -17.31 8.57
CA GLY A 147 -23.35 -16.71 9.69
C GLY A 147 -22.44 -15.95 10.66
N MET A 148 -21.28 -15.53 10.19
CA MET A 148 -20.33 -14.72 10.97
C MET A 148 -20.70 -13.24 10.86
#